data_4e84c99ff4679896149c0657061eb16e
#
_entry.id   4e84c99ff4679896149c0657061eb16e
#
_cell.length_a   1.000
_cell.length_b   1.000
_cell.length_c   1.000
_cell.angle_alpha   90.00
_cell.angle_beta   90.00
_cell.angle_gamma   90.00
#
_symmetry.space_group_name_H-M   'P 1'
#
loop_
_entity.id
_entity.type
_entity.pdbx_description
1 polymer ?
#
loop_
_entity_poly.entity_id
_entity_poly.type
_entity_poly.pdbx_seq_one_letter_code
_entity_poly.pdbx_strand_id
1 'polypeptide(L)'
;QTRIEETEIGEIPEVQKTLTKNMNFMLKNLEDVRKETENDQKENVYVWSEHHSNWIDIWGYFNKCIGKEIFLNSCVGFRLTQLNKELLWFLLECTSGVYDNANRTLRYVLESFLQAYYVDREHPLATMECKLAFLEKIDNAKFAGSKLIEKLAVNEKYKEQLKNLYHDLNKFVHPSHQEWRRIFENGGIDSKIAFSYDKKSFEECVELTDRVIDIIVFLLMNFCKDMVEEIECDEIFLKSISNVKNSLVIQYIQEAGNKNDKK
;
A
#
# COMPACT_ATOMS: atom_id res chain seq x y z
N GLN A 1 -5.34 -23.99 50.50
CA GLN A 1 -5.78 -22.58 50.48
C GLN A 1 -4.52 -21.72 50.46
N THR A 2 -4.10 -21.34 49.27
CA THR A 2 -2.99 -20.40 49.05
C THR A 2 -3.63 -19.01 48.97
N ARG A 3 -3.39 -18.20 49.98
CA ARG A 3 -3.75 -16.77 50.00
C ARG A 3 -2.92 -16.06 48.92
N ILE A 4 -3.60 -15.54 47.93
CA ILE A 4 -3.02 -14.53 47.03
C ILE A 4 -3.05 -13.23 47.85
N GLU A 5 -1.87 -12.74 48.23
CA GLU A 5 -1.73 -11.41 48.80
C GLU A 5 -2.12 -10.38 47.73
N GLU A 6 -3.18 -9.64 48.03
CA GLU A 6 -3.55 -8.43 47.29
C GLU A 6 -2.42 -7.41 47.43
N THR A 7 -1.57 -7.30 46.44
CA THR A 7 -0.62 -6.20 46.34
C THR A 7 -1.41 -4.91 46.16
N GLU A 8 -1.30 -4.00 47.10
CA GLU A 8 -1.95 -2.70 47.09
C GLU A 8 -1.60 -1.93 45.79
N ILE A 9 -2.64 -1.62 45.02
CA ILE A 9 -2.58 -0.80 43.78
C ILE A 9 -2.45 0.68 44.19
N GLY A 10 -1.39 1.03 44.92
CA GLY A 10 -1.13 2.42 45.35
C GLY A 10 -0.38 3.30 44.34
N GLU A 11 0.22 2.69 43.31
CA GLU A 11 1.11 3.41 42.37
C GLU A 11 0.44 3.82 41.04
N ILE A 12 -0.81 3.45 40.78
CA ILE A 12 -1.54 3.72 39.54
C ILE A 12 -1.61 5.22 39.18
N PRO A 13 -1.82 6.17 40.11
CA PRO A 13 -1.97 7.57 39.74
C PRO A 13 -0.71 8.19 39.12
N GLU A 14 0.48 7.80 39.56
CA GLU A 14 1.74 8.39 39.09
C GLU A 14 2.15 7.80 37.72
N VAL A 15 1.96 6.50 37.54
CA VAL A 15 2.15 5.83 36.22
C VAL A 15 1.17 6.39 35.20
N GLN A 16 -0.09 6.58 35.56
CA GLN A 16 -1.12 7.13 34.69
C GLN A 16 -0.81 8.59 34.31
N LYS A 17 -0.30 9.39 35.24
CA LYS A 17 0.14 10.79 35.01
C LYS A 17 1.34 10.85 34.07
N THR A 18 2.31 9.95 34.22
CA THR A 18 3.48 9.83 33.35
C THR A 18 3.08 9.38 31.95
N LEU A 19 2.21 8.38 31.83
CA LEU A 19 1.69 7.92 30.52
C LEU A 19 0.94 9.04 29.78
N THR A 20 0.07 9.78 30.49
CA THR A 20 -0.67 10.90 29.90
C THR A 20 0.29 12.00 29.42
N LYS A 21 1.32 12.32 30.20
CA LYS A 21 2.34 13.31 29.81
C LYS A 21 3.11 12.87 28.55
N ASN A 22 3.52 11.61 28.49
CA ASN A 22 4.24 11.05 27.35
C ASN A 22 3.35 11.00 26.11
N MET A 23 2.09 10.58 26.24
CA MET A 23 1.13 10.59 25.14
C MET A 23 0.90 12.01 24.60
N ASN A 24 0.69 13.00 25.46
CA ASN A 24 0.51 14.40 25.02
C ASN A 24 1.75 14.95 24.33
N PHE A 25 2.94 14.58 24.78
CA PHE A 25 4.20 14.94 24.14
C PHE A 25 4.29 14.32 22.72
N MET A 26 3.99 13.02 22.60
CA MET A 26 3.99 12.34 21.31
C MET A 26 2.96 12.92 20.34
N LEU A 27 1.73 13.17 20.79
CA LEU A 27 0.68 13.76 19.97
C LEU A 27 1.06 15.15 19.47
N LYS A 28 1.67 15.97 20.31
CA LYS A 28 2.17 17.29 19.91
C LYS A 28 3.27 17.18 18.85
N ASN A 29 4.23 16.27 19.02
CA ASN A 29 5.29 16.06 18.04
C ASN A 29 4.73 15.60 16.69
N LEU A 30 3.77 14.68 16.68
CA LEU A 30 3.07 14.25 15.46
C LEU A 30 2.38 15.41 14.75
N GLU A 31 1.71 16.27 15.51
CA GLU A 31 1.04 17.45 14.95
C GLU A 31 2.04 18.46 14.36
N ASP A 32 3.17 18.68 15.01
CA ASP A 32 4.22 19.58 14.53
C ASP A 32 4.86 19.04 13.24
N VAL A 33 5.20 17.75 13.18
CA VAL A 33 5.75 17.10 11.98
C VAL A 33 4.73 17.14 10.83
N ARG A 34 3.47 16.88 11.11
CA ARG A 34 2.43 16.93 10.10
C ARG A 34 2.26 18.33 9.50
N LYS A 35 2.29 19.38 10.32
CA LYS A 35 2.26 20.77 9.84
C LYS A 35 3.47 21.10 8.99
N GLU A 36 4.66 20.64 9.38
CA GLU A 36 5.89 20.84 8.61
C GLU A 36 5.79 20.13 7.24
N THR A 37 5.33 18.88 7.21
CA THR A 37 5.08 18.13 5.98
C THR A 37 4.06 18.83 5.08
N GLU A 38 2.91 19.22 5.63
CA GLU A 38 1.86 19.92 4.88
C GLU A 38 2.35 21.26 4.30
N ASN A 39 3.24 21.96 4.98
CA ASN A 39 3.80 23.23 4.50
C ASN A 39 4.82 23.02 3.37
N ASP A 40 5.74 22.07 3.52
CA ASP A 40 6.81 21.82 2.54
C ASP A 40 6.33 20.98 1.34
N GLN A 41 5.39 20.07 1.55
CA GLN A 41 4.92 19.08 0.58
C GLN A 41 3.45 19.28 0.18
N LYS A 42 2.93 20.49 0.27
CA LYS A 42 1.52 20.80 0.05
C LYS A 42 0.96 20.23 -1.27
N GLU A 43 1.72 20.34 -2.35
CA GLU A 43 1.31 19.83 -3.66
C GLU A 43 1.23 18.31 -3.67
N ASN A 44 2.21 17.61 -3.08
CA ASN A 44 2.22 16.16 -3.00
C ASN A 44 1.11 15.62 -2.09
N VAL A 45 0.84 16.28 -0.96
CA VAL A 45 -0.27 15.90 -0.06
C VAL A 45 -1.62 16.10 -0.76
N TYR A 46 -1.76 17.16 -1.56
CA TYR A 46 -2.96 17.39 -2.37
C TYR A 46 -3.12 16.31 -3.44
N VAL A 47 -2.08 16.01 -4.19
CA VAL A 47 -2.07 14.96 -5.21
C VAL A 47 -2.46 13.61 -4.58
N TRP A 48 -1.97 13.28 -3.39
CA TRP A 48 -2.37 12.05 -2.70
C TRP A 48 -3.84 12.02 -2.28
N SER A 49 -4.42 13.16 -1.89
CA SER A 49 -5.85 13.20 -1.62
C SER A 49 -6.67 12.98 -2.90
N GLU A 50 -6.17 13.43 -4.04
CA GLU A 50 -6.75 13.12 -5.37
C GLU A 50 -6.56 11.64 -5.71
N HIS A 51 -5.38 11.05 -5.47
CA HIS A 51 -5.15 9.62 -5.66
C HIS A 51 -6.11 8.75 -4.83
N HIS A 52 -6.42 9.17 -3.62
CA HIS A 52 -7.41 8.47 -2.79
C HIS A 52 -8.82 8.55 -3.40
N SER A 53 -9.21 9.69 -3.98
CA SER A 53 -10.47 9.81 -4.71
C SER A 53 -10.46 8.92 -5.96
N ASN A 54 -9.38 8.95 -6.73
CA ASN A 54 -9.19 8.11 -7.91
C ASN A 54 -9.24 6.62 -7.57
N TRP A 55 -8.77 6.22 -6.38
CA TRP A 55 -8.87 4.83 -5.91
C TRP A 55 -10.32 4.36 -5.77
N ILE A 56 -11.22 5.23 -5.30
CA ILE A 56 -12.65 4.93 -5.21
C ILE A 56 -13.24 4.72 -6.61
N ASP A 57 -12.83 5.54 -7.58
CA ASP A 57 -13.26 5.42 -8.97
C ASP A 57 -12.75 4.12 -9.61
N ILE A 58 -11.48 3.76 -9.41
CA ILE A 58 -10.91 2.47 -9.84
C ILE A 58 -11.70 1.29 -9.27
N TRP A 59 -12.04 1.33 -7.99
CA TRP A 59 -12.87 0.32 -7.35
C TRP A 59 -14.26 0.25 -8.00
N GLY A 60 -14.86 1.40 -8.32
CA GLY A 60 -16.12 1.53 -9.04
C GLY A 60 -16.06 0.91 -10.44
N TYR A 61 -15.02 1.22 -11.22
CA TYR A 61 -14.80 0.66 -12.56
C TYR A 61 -14.66 -0.87 -12.51
N PHE A 62 -13.84 -1.36 -11.59
CA PHE A 62 -13.68 -2.81 -11.42
C PHE A 62 -14.99 -3.50 -11.09
N ASN A 63 -15.76 -2.98 -10.13
CA ASN A 63 -17.07 -3.52 -9.75
C ASN A 63 -18.06 -3.50 -10.92
N LYS A 64 -18.08 -2.43 -11.71
CA LYS A 64 -18.92 -2.31 -12.92
C LYS A 64 -18.54 -3.36 -13.96
N CYS A 65 -17.26 -3.54 -14.23
CA CYS A 65 -16.76 -4.43 -15.28
C CYS A 65 -16.97 -5.91 -14.97
N ILE A 66 -16.74 -6.35 -13.72
CA ILE A 66 -16.91 -7.79 -13.37
C ILE A 66 -18.34 -8.16 -12.98
N GLY A 67 -19.16 -7.18 -12.65
CA GLY A 67 -20.55 -7.39 -12.21
C GLY A 67 -20.67 -7.89 -10.76
N LYS A 68 -21.82 -7.62 -10.15
CA LYS A 68 -22.05 -7.81 -8.70
C LYS A 68 -21.85 -9.26 -8.24
N GLU A 69 -22.31 -10.23 -8.99
CA GLU A 69 -22.22 -11.65 -8.59
C GLU A 69 -20.76 -12.15 -8.53
N ILE A 70 -19.97 -11.78 -9.53
CA ILE A 70 -18.54 -12.13 -9.57
C ILE A 70 -17.81 -11.37 -8.48
N PHE A 71 -18.12 -10.08 -8.28
CA PHE A 71 -17.50 -9.25 -7.24
C PHE A 71 -17.65 -9.85 -5.85
N LEU A 72 -18.83 -10.37 -5.51
CA LEU A 72 -19.09 -11.00 -4.19
C LEU A 72 -18.31 -12.30 -3.97
N ASN A 73 -17.79 -12.91 -5.02
CA ASN A 73 -16.93 -14.10 -4.99
C ASN A 73 -15.48 -13.80 -5.40
N SER A 74 -15.09 -12.53 -5.47
CA SER A 74 -13.75 -12.10 -5.87
C SER A 74 -12.90 -11.70 -4.68
N CYS A 75 -11.77 -12.39 -4.48
CA CYS A 75 -10.75 -12.00 -3.51
C CYS A 75 -10.20 -10.60 -3.83
N VAL A 76 -10.02 -10.27 -5.11
CA VAL A 76 -9.59 -8.94 -5.57
C VAL A 76 -10.61 -7.89 -5.15
N GLY A 77 -11.92 -8.11 -5.37
CA GLY A 77 -12.97 -7.17 -4.97
C GLY A 77 -12.95 -6.86 -3.47
N PHE A 78 -12.86 -7.89 -2.62
CA PHE A 78 -12.73 -7.72 -1.17
C PHE A 78 -11.45 -7.02 -0.79
N ARG A 79 -10.33 -7.35 -1.42
CA ARG A 79 -9.04 -6.74 -1.13
C ARG A 79 -9.03 -5.26 -1.51
N LEU A 80 -9.58 -4.87 -2.66
CA LEU A 80 -9.70 -3.47 -3.04
C LEU A 80 -10.45 -2.64 -2.00
N THR A 81 -11.53 -3.18 -1.43
CA THR A 81 -12.28 -2.53 -0.34
C THR A 81 -11.41 -2.34 0.91
N GLN A 82 -10.60 -3.34 1.27
CA GLN A 82 -9.68 -3.26 2.40
C GLN A 82 -8.53 -2.28 2.14
N LEU A 83 -7.96 -2.28 0.94
CA LEU A 83 -6.83 -1.43 0.58
C LEU A 83 -7.12 0.06 0.70
N ASN A 84 -8.37 0.47 0.52
CA ASN A 84 -8.78 1.86 0.77
C ASN A 84 -8.43 2.32 2.19
N LYS A 85 -8.67 1.48 3.19
CA LYS A 85 -8.30 1.74 4.58
C LYS A 85 -6.78 1.77 4.78
N GLU A 86 -6.06 0.83 4.17
CA GLU A 86 -4.60 0.74 4.30
C GLU A 86 -3.90 1.95 3.66
N LEU A 87 -4.41 2.45 2.54
CA LEU A 87 -3.88 3.67 1.90
C LEU A 87 -4.14 4.93 2.75
N LEU A 88 -5.25 5.01 3.49
CA LEU A 88 -5.47 6.08 4.45
C LEU A 88 -4.48 6.02 5.62
N TRP A 89 -4.20 4.82 6.14
CA TRP A 89 -3.16 4.63 7.17
C TRP A 89 -1.79 5.02 6.65
N PHE A 90 -1.44 4.58 5.45
CA PHE A 90 -0.20 4.94 4.80
C PHE A 90 -0.03 6.48 4.71
N LEU A 91 -1.06 7.20 4.29
CA LEU A 91 -1.03 8.67 4.22
C LEU A 91 -0.78 9.28 5.60
N LEU A 92 -1.45 8.78 6.64
CA LEU A 92 -1.24 9.23 8.01
C LEU A 92 0.20 8.97 8.48
N GLU A 93 0.75 7.79 8.21
CA GLU A 93 2.14 7.43 8.55
C GLU A 93 3.14 8.34 7.86
N CYS A 94 2.99 8.59 6.55
CA CYS A 94 3.86 9.48 5.78
C CYS A 94 3.81 10.93 6.29
N THR A 95 2.62 11.48 6.48
CA THR A 95 2.48 12.86 6.96
C THR A 95 2.92 13.04 8.41
N SER A 96 3.02 11.96 9.16
CA SER A 96 3.51 11.92 10.54
C SER A 96 5.02 11.62 10.66
N GLY A 97 5.73 11.47 9.54
CA GLY A 97 7.17 11.19 9.53
C GLY A 97 7.56 9.75 9.90
N VAL A 98 6.62 8.78 9.76
CA VAL A 98 6.83 7.36 10.09
C VAL A 98 7.06 6.56 8.80
N TYR A 99 8.04 6.96 8.01
CA TYR A 99 8.25 6.50 6.63
C TYR A 99 8.52 5.00 6.50
N ASP A 100 9.27 4.41 7.44
CA ASP A 100 9.56 2.97 7.39
C ASP A 100 8.29 2.13 7.58
N ASN A 101 7.37 2.55 8.45
CA ASN A 101 6.07 1.89 8.60
C ASN A 101 5.19 2.11 7.37
N ALA A 102 5.17 3.32 6.83
CA ALA A 102 4.46 3.63 5.59
C ALA A 102 4.89 2.68 4.46
N ASN A 103 6.18 2.50 4.26
CA ASN A 103 6.71 1.59 3.24
C ASN A 103 6.40 0.11 3.53
N ARG A 104 6.35 -0.31 4.81
CA ARG A 104 5.86 -1.64 5.21
C ARG A 104 4.37 -1.81 4.88
N THR A 105 3.57 -0.77 5.11
CA THR A 105 2.15 -0.74 4.72
C THR A 105 1.99 -0.88 3.21
N LEU A 106 2.76 -0.14 2.40
CA LEU A 106 2.76 -0.30 0.94
C LEU A 106 3.14 -1.70 0.49
N ARG A 107 4.14 -2.30 1.11
CA ARG A 107 4.49 -3.68 0.81
C ARG A 107 3.35 -4.63 1.12
N TYR A 108 2.71 -4.50 2.28
CA TYR A 108 1.55 -5.30 2.63
C TYR A 108 0.41 -5.12 1.62
N VAL A 109 0.15 -3.88 1.19
CA VAL A 109 -0.82 -3.56 0.14
C VAL A 109 -0.52 -4.35 -1.13
N LEU A 110 0.70 -4.23 -1.65
CA LEU A 110 1.09 -4.93 -2.88
C LEU A 110 1.00 -6.46 -2.73
N GLU A 111 1.58 -7.02 -1.69
CA GLU A 111 1.67 -8.47 -1.48
C GLU A 111 0.28 -9.10 -1.33
N SER A 112 -0.58 -8.48 -0.53
CA SER A 112 -1.93 -8.96 -0.30
C SER A 112 -2.81 -8.84 -1.56
N PHE A 113 -2.60 -7.81 -2.39
CA PHE A 113 -3.27 -7.68 -3.68
C PHE A 113 -2.81 -8.76 -4.66
N LEU A 114 -1.51 -9.02 -4.77
CA LEU A 114 -0.96 -10.05 -5.63
C LEU A 114 -1.48 -11.45 -5.27
N GLN A 115 -1.62 -11.76 -3.98
CA GLN A 115 -2.22 -13.01 -3.52
C GLN A 115 -3.69 -13.13 -3.96
N ALA A 116 -4.49 -12.08 -3.75
CA ALA A 116 -5.89 -12.06 -4.17
C ALA A 116 -6.03 -12.21 -5.70
N TYR A 117 -5.22 -11.48 -6.45
CA TYR A 117 -5.17 -11.54 -7.91
C TYR A 117 -4.83 -12.96 -8.39
N TYR A 118 -3.81 -13.58 -7.83
CA TYR A 118 -3.41 -14.94 -8.18
C TYR A 118 -4.53 -15.95 -7.93
N VAL A 119 -5.17 -15.89 -6.75
CA VAL A 119 -6.25 -16.82 -6.39
C VAL A 119 -7.45 -16.67 -7.32
N ASP A 120 -7.85 -15.45 -7.64
CA ASP A 120 -8.98 -15.22 -8.54
C ASP A 120 -8.69 -15.67 -9.99
N ARG A 121 -7.43 -15.59 -10.42
CA ARG A 121 -7.00 -16.06 -11.75
C ARG A 121 -6.94 -17.59 -11.83
N GLU A 122 -6.46 -18.26 -10.79
CA GLU A 122 -6.36 -19.73 -10.75
C GLU A 122 -7.73 -20.39 -10.50
N HIS A 123 -8.62 -19.71 -9.76
CA HIS A 123 -9.91 -20.24 -9.35
C HIS A 123 -11.08 -19.29 -9.64
N PRO A 124 -11.31 -18.86 -10.89
CA PRO A 124 -12.24 -17.77 -11.20
C PRO A 124 -13.70 -18.09 -10.82
N LEU A 125 -14.11 -19.37 -10.89
CA LEU A 125 -15.48 -19.80 -10.61
C LEU A 125 -15.65 -20.41 -9.20
N ALA A 126 -14.61 -20.44 -8.37
CA ALA A 126 -14.72 -20.99 -7.02
C ALA A 126 -15.50 -20.05 -6.09
N THR A 127 -16.18 -20.64 -5.12
CA THR A 127 -16.82 -19.87 -4.06
C THR A 127 -15.77 -19.15 -3.20
N MET A 128 -16.16 -18.08 -2.51
CA MET A 128 -15.25 -17.34 -1.61
C MET A 128 -14.63 -18.25 -0.55
N GLU A 129 -15.41 -19.20 0.01
CA GLU A 129 -14.92 -20.14 1.01
C GLU A 129 -13.75 -21.01 0.45
N CYS A 130 -13.90 -21.53 -0.77
CA CYS A 130 -12.83 -22.29 -1.43
C CYS A 130 -11.59 -21.42 -1.68
N LYS A 131 -11.78 -20.15 -2.08
CA LYS A 131 -10.69 -19.21 -2.33
C LYS A 131 -9.96 -18.85 -1.04
N LEU A 132 -10.67 -18.65 0.07
CA LEU A 132 -10.06 -18.40 1.38
C LEU A 132 -9.23 -19.59 1.85
N ALA A 133 -9.72 -20.83 1.68
CA ALA A 133 -8.94 -22.02 1.98
C ALA A 133 -7.69 -22.16 1.11
N PHE A 134 -7.71 -21.63 -0.11
CA PHE A 134 -6.55 -21.59 -0.98
C PHE A 134 -5.54 -20.52 -0.56
N LEU A 135 -6.00 -19.33 -0.15
CA LEU A 135 -5.15 -18.28 0.43
C LEU A 135 -4.42 -18.78 1.68
N GLU A 136 -5.11 -19.49 2.58
CA GLU A 136 -4.50 -20.10 3.76
C GLU A 136 -3.36 -21.08 3.40
N LYS A 137 -3.53 -21.86 2.34
CA LYS A 137 -2.46 -22.74 1.84
C LYS A 137 -1.27 -21.96 1.29
N ILE A 138 -1.50 -20.84 0.61
CA ILE A 138 -0.45 -19.94 0.10
C ILE A 138 0.36 -19.39 1.27
N ASP A 139 -0.29 -18.88 2.30
CA ASP A 139 0.35 -18.32 3.49
C ASP A 139 1.18 -19.36 4.23
N ASN A 140 0.61 -20.56 4.47
CA ASN A 140 1.30 -21.67 5.13
C ASN A 140 2.51 -22.19 4.33
N ALA A 141 2.45 -22.18 3.01
CA ALA A 141 3.55 -22.57 2.14
C ALA A 141 4.65 -21.51 2.02
N LYS A 142 4.50 -20.34 2.66
CA LYS A 142 5.37 -19.17 2.47
C LYS A 142 5.55 -18.83 0.99
N PHE A 143 4.45 -18.98 0.27
CA PHE A 143 4.37 -18.71 -1.17
C PHE A 143 3.96 -17.25 -1.37
N ALA A 144 4.92 -16.35 -1.15
CA ALA A 144 4.73 -14.92 -1.23
C ALA A 144 5.89 -14.27 -2.01
N GLY A 145 5.73 -13.00 -2.31
CA GLY A 145 6.78 -12.19 -2.90
C GLY A 145 7.19 -12.64 -4.29
N SER A 146 8.48 -12.76 -4.54
CA SER A 146 9.04 -13.08 -5.86
C SER A 146 8.54 -14.42 -6.44
N LYS A 147 8.31 -15.41 -5.59
CA LYS A 147 7.75 -16.71 -6.04
C LYS A 147 6.32 -16.58 -6.55
N LEU A 148 5.53 -15.71 -5.94
CA LEU A 148 4.18 -15.42 -6.38
C LEU A 148 4.20 -14.66 -7.71
N ILE A 149 5.06 -13.65 -7.83
CA ILE A 149 5.22 -12.85 -9.06
C ILE A 149 5.57 -13.74 -10.27
N GLU A 150 6.44 -14.74 -10.09
CA GLU A 150 6.78 -15.70 -11.15
C GLU A 150 5.57 -16.48 -11.69
N LYS A 151 4.57 -16.73 -10.84
CA LYS A 151 3.36 -17.48 -11.20
C LYS A 151 2.27 -16.63 -11.83
N LEU A 152 2.38 -15.30 -11.80
CA LEU A 152 1.38 -14.44 -12.40
C LEU A 152 1.32 -14.65 -13.92
N ALA A 153 0.09 -14.70 -14.45
CA ALA A 153 -0.16 -14.84 -15.89
C ALA A 153 -0.02 -13.49 -16.61
N VAL A 154 1.17 -12.87 -16.52
CA VAL A 154 1.52 -11.60 -17.19
C VAL A 154 2.84 -11.76 -17.94
N ASN A 155 3.09 -10.86 -18.90
CA ASN A 155 4.32 -10.87 -19.70
C ASN A 155 5.57 -10.68 -18.81
N GLU A 156 6.68 -11.33 -19.16
CA GLU A 156 7.93 -11.29 -18.38
C GLU A 156 8.45 -9.86 -18.14
N LYS A 157 8.31 -8.95 -19.11
CA LYS A 157 8.71 -7.55 -18.93
C LYS A 157 7.97 -6.87 -17.76
N TYR A 158 6.70 -7.23 -17.54
CA TYR A 158 5.91 -6.71 -16.43
C TYR A 158 6.28 -7.37 -15.10
N LYS A 159 6.58 -8.68 -15.12
CA LYS A 159 7.10 -9.39 -13.94
C LYS A 159 8.40 -8.79 -13.43
N GLU A 160 9.29 -8.37 -14.33
CA GLU A 160 10.54 -7.72 -13.95
C GLU A 160 10.29 -6.41 -13.19
N GLN A 161 9.35 -5.57 -13.67
CA GLN A 161 9.01 -4.33 -12.97
C GLN A 161 8.36 -4.61 -11.59
N LEU A 162 7.48 -5.62 -11.49
CA LEU A 162 6.92 -6.05 -10.22
C LEU A 162 8.00 -6.52 -9.24
N LYS A 163 8.96 -7.32 -9.72
CA LYS A 163 10.09 -7.78 -8.90
C LYS A 163 10.94 -6.62 -8.39
N ASN A 164 11.22 -5.65 -9.24
CA ASN A 164 12.00 -4.47 -8.88
C ASN A 164 11.28 -3.67 -7.79
N LEU A 165 9.98 -3.37 -7.95
CA LEU A 165 9.20 -2.70 -6.91
C LEU A 165 9.16 -3.50 -5.62
N TYR A 166 8.89 -4.81 -5.71
CA TYR A 166 8.88 -5.70 -4.54
C TYR A 166 10.23 -5.71 -3.82
N HIS A 167 11.34 -5.69 -4.56
CA HIS A 167 12.68 -5.59 -4.00
C HIS A 167 12.91 -4.24 -3.29
N ASP A 168 12.46 -3.14 -3.90
CA ASP A 168 12.58 -1.81 -3.29
C ASP A 168 11.81 -1.74 -1.96
N LEU A 169 10.57 -2.24 -1.92
CA LEU A 169 9.77 -2.30 -0.69
C LEU A 169 10.34 -3.26 0.37
N ASN A 170 11.10 -4.29 -0.04
CA ASN A 170 11.74 -5.22 0.89
C ASN A 170 12.82 -4.56 1.77
N LYS A 171 13.41 -3.46 1.32
CA LYS A 171 14.44 -2.73 2.06
C LYS A 171 13.93 -2.23 3.42
N PHE A 172 12.61 -2.02 3.54
CA PHE A 172 11.97 -1.46 4.73
C PHE A 172 11.42 -2.52 5.71
N VAL A 173 11.37 -3.81 5.30
CA VAL A 173 10.76 -4.87 6.12
C VAL A 173 11.74 -5.49 7.09
N HIS A 174 13.00 -5.52 6.72
CA HIS A 174 14.04 -6.06 7.58
C HIS A 174 14.81 -4.91 8.24
N PRO A 175 15.03 -4.96 9.57
CA PRO A 175 15.87 -3.97 10.23
C PRO A 175 17.23 -3.97 9.54
N SER A 176 17.50 -2.91 8.78
CA SER A 176 18.72 -2.75 8.03
C SER A 176 19.71 -1.87 8.80
N HIS A 177 21.01 -2.09 8.57
CA HIS A 177 22.02 -1.16 9.06
C HIS A 177 21.83 0.27 8.53
N GLN A 178 21.06 0.45 7.46
CA GLN A 178 20.71 1.77 6.92
C GLN A 178 19.72 2.51 7.81
N GLU A 179 18.78 1.82 8.46
CA GLU A 179 17.87 2.39 9.46
C GLU A 179 18.69 2.93 10.66
N TRP A 180 19.63 2.12 11.17
CA TRP A 180 20.56 2.54 12.21
C TRP A 180 21.42 3.72 11.78
N ARG A 181 21.92 3.73 10.53
CA ARG A 181 22.73 4.81 9.99
C ARG A 181 21.93 6.12 9.93
N ARG A 182 20.67 6.11 9.46
CA ARG A 182 19.79 7.29 9.47
C ARG A 182 19.60 7.84 10.88
N ILE A 183 19.36 6.97 11.86
CA ILE A 183 19.25 7.36 13.28
C ILE A 183 20.53 8.06 13.74
N PHE A 184 21.69 7.53 13.43
CA PHE A 184 22.98 8.10 13.84
C PHE A 184 23.32 9.39 13.08
N GLU A 185 23.06 9.47 11.79
CA GLU A 185 23.33 10.64 10.94
C GLU A 185 22.40 11.82 11.29
N ASN A 186 21.18 11.54 11.75
CA ASN A 186 20.21 12.58 12.17
C ASN A 186 20.34 13.01 13.66
N GLY A 187 21.46 12.75 14.32
CA GLY A 187 21.77 13.31 15.65
C GLY A 187 21.59 12.40 16.84
N GLY A 188 21.47 11.08 16.64
CA GLY A 188 21.45 10.10 17.74
C GLY A 188 20.04 9.87 18.34
N ILE A 189 19.98 9.19 19.49
CA ILE A 189 18.73 8.77 20.15
C ILE A 189 18.10 9.96 20.92
N ASP A 190 17.80 11.05 20.27
CA ASP A 190 16.96 12.10 20.86
C ASP A 190 15.47 11.78 20.57
N SER A 191 14.59 12.11 21.49
CA SER A 191 13.15 11.79 21.43
C SER A 191 12.39 12.35 20.20
N LYS A 192 13.04 13.24 19.44
CA LYS A 192 12.55 13.73 18.13
C LYS A 192 12.67 12.72 16.99
N ILE A 193 13.42 11.63 17.18
CA ILE A 193 13.75 10.67 16.10
C ILE A 193 12.57 9.78 15.72
N ALA A 194 11.64 9.53 16.64
CA ALA A 194 10.49 8.67 16.37
C ALA A 194 9.54 9.29 15.34
N PHE A 195 9.51 10.62 15.26
CA PHE A 195 8.64 11.39 14.39
C PHE A 195 9.39 12.64 13.93
N SER A 196 9.93 12.61 12.72
CA SER A 196 10.62 13.76 12.13
C SER A 196 10.29 13.87 10.67
N TYR A 197 10.08 15.11 10.21
CA TYR A 197 9.96 15.34 8.78
C TYR A 197 11.32 15.16 8.10
N ASP A 198 11.37 14.33 7.09
CA ASP A 198 12.50 14.17 6.16
C ASP A 198 11.97 14.18 4.72
N LYS A 199 12.30 15.26 4.02
CA LYS A 199 11.84 15.50 2.65
C LYS A 199 12.13 14.35 1.71
N LYS A 200 13.36 13.81 1.77
CA LYS A 200 13.79 12.72 0.88
C LYS A 200 13.01 11.44 1.13
N SER A 201 12.81 11.08 2.39
CA SER A 201 12.03 9.90 2.75
C SER A 201 10.56 10.06 2.39
N PHE A 202 10.01 11.27 2.51
CA PHE A 202 8.66 11.58 2.08
C PHE A 202 8.51 11.41 0.56
N GLU A 203 9.40 12.01 -0.24
CA GLU A 203 9.40 11.90 -1.71
C GLU A 203 9.59 10.45 -2.17
N GLU A 204 10.40 9.65 -1.48
CA GLU A 204 10.55 8.20 -1.74
C GLU A 204 9.23 7.46 -1.48
N CYS A 205 8.50 7.78 -0.41
CA CYS A 205 7.18 7.22 -0.15
C CYS A 205 6.17 7.57 -1.24
N VAL A 206 6.19 8.82 -1.75
CA VAL A 206 5.34 9.25 -2.88
C VAL A 206 5.62 8.39 -4.11
N GLU A 207 6.89 8.31 -4.53
CA GLU A 207 7.28 7.53 -5.71
C GLU A 207 6.88 6.05 -5.59
N LEU A 208 7.11 5.43 -4.43
CA LEU A 208 6.76 4.03 -4.21
C LEU A 208 5.23 3.82 -4.24
N THR A 209 4.45 4.77 -3.72
CA THR A 209 2.98 4.71 -3.76
C THR A 209 2.47 4.74 -5.19
N ASP A 210 2.95 5.68 -5.99
CA ASP A 210 2.55 5.83 -7.38
C ASP A 210 2.85 4.54 -8.17
N ARG A 211 4.00 3.94 -7.94
CA ARG A 211 4.38 2.66 -8.57
C ARG A 211 3.51 1.50 -8.10
N VAL A 212 3.12 1.44 -6.82
CA VAL A 212 2.21 0.41 -6.30
C VAL A 212 0.83 0.55 -6.92
N ILE A 213 0.29 1.77 -6.99
CA ILE A 213 -1.02 2.04 -7.60
C ILE A 213 -1.00 1.69 -9.09
N ASP A 214 0.02 2.11 -9.84
CA ASP A 214 0.20 1.80 -11.25
C ASP A 214 0.18 0.28 -11.51
N ILE A 215 0.90 -0.50 -10.71
CA ILE A 215 0.91 -1.96 -10.81
C ILE A 215 -0.46 -2.56 -10.52
N ILE A 216 -1.13 -2.11 -9.47
CA ILE A 216 -2.45 -2.63 -9.10
C ILE A 216 -3.44 -2.37 -10.24
N VAL A 217 -3.49 -1.16 -10.77
CA VAL A 217 -4.39 -0.80 -11.88
C VAL A 217 -4.06 -1.58 -13.14
N PHE A 218 -2.78 -1.72 -13.49
CA PHE A 218 -2.37 -2.59 -14.60
C PHE A 218 -2.87 -4.02 -14.44
N LEU A 219 -2.74 -4.61 -13.24
CA LEU A 219 -3.22 -5.97 -12.98
C LEU A 219 -4.75 -6.06 -13.05
N LEU A 220 -5.49 -5.05 -12.60
CA LEU A 220 -6.94 -4.99 -12.75
C LEU A 220 -7.36 -4.92 -14.22
N MET A 221 -6.70 -4.10 -15.04
CA MET A 221 -6.93 -4.04 -16.50
C MET A 221 -6.60 -5.36 -17.19
N ASN A 222 -5.53 -6.05 -16.75
CA ASN A 222 -5.21 -7.38 -17.25
C ASN A 222 -6.20 -8.46 -16.78
N PHE A 223 -6.82 -8.27 -15.63
CA PHE A 223 -7.88 -9.15 -15.11
C PHE A 223 -9.19 -8.94 -15.86
N CYS A 224 -9.62 -7.70 -16.03
CA CYS A 224 -10.85 -7.29 -16.71
C CYS A 224 -10.51 -6.29 -17.82
N LYS A 225 -10.56 -6.76 -19.08
CA LYS A 225 -10.16 -5.93 -20.22
C LYS A 225 -11.09 -4.73 -20.46
N ASP A 226 -12.34 -4.83 -20.04
CA ASP A 226 -13.31 -3.75 -20.18
C ASP A 226 -12.93 -2.51 -19.33
N MET A 227 -12.08 -2.71 -18.32
CA MET A 227 -11.51 -1.59 -17.56
C MET A 227 -10.59 -0.68 -18.38
N VAL A 228 -10.03 -1.18 -19.50
CA VAL A 228 -9.14 -0.36 -20.35
C VAL A 228 -9.90 0.85 -20.87
N GLU A 229 -11.12 0.66 -21.39
CA GLU A 229 -11.96 1.74 -21.91
C GLU A 229 -12.34 2.76 -20.82
N GLU A 230 -12.69 2.27 -19.63
CA GLU A 230 -13.03 3.15 -18.49
C GLU A 230 -11.82 4.00 -18.06
N ILE A 231 -10.63 3.40 -17.99
CA ILE A 231 -9.38 4.10 -17.61
C ILE A 231 -8.92 5.06 -18.72
N GLU A 232 -9.03 4.68 -20.00
CA GLU A 232 -8.70 5.56 -21.14
C GLU A 232 -9.56 6.82 -21.17
N CYS A 233 -10.79 6.75 -20.69
CA CYS A 233 -11.71 7.89 -20.61
C CYS A 233 -11.48 8.77 -19.35
N ASP A 234 -10.71 8.30 -18.38
CA ASP A 234 -10.43 9.05 -17.15
C ASP A 234 -9.16 9.91 -17.28
N GLU A 235 -9.33 11.13 -17.83
CA GLU A 235 -8.23 12.08 -18.03
C GLU A 235 -7.54 12.45 -16.71
N ILE A 236 -8.26 12.50 -15.59
CA ILE A 236 -7.72 12.88 -14.28
C ILE A 236 -6.78 11.77 -13.80
N PHE A 237 -7.25 10.53 -13.87
CA PHE A 237 -6.44 9.38 -13.49
C PHE A 237 -5.20 9.23 -14.39
N LEU A 238 -5.37 9.30 -15.72
CA LEU A 238 -4.24 9.22 -16.66
C LEU A 238 -3.20 10.31 -16.41
N LYS A 239 -3.64 11.53 -16.09
CA LYS A 239 -2.74 12.61 -15.71
C LYS A 239 -1.97 12.29 -14.43
N SER A 240 -2.63 11.72 -13.43
CA SER A 240 -1.99 11.38 -12.15
C SER A 240 -0.88 10.34 -12.31
N ILE A 241 -1.10 9.31 -13.14
CA ILE A 241 -0.10 8.25 -13.39
C ILE A 241 0.93 8.61 -14.48
N SER A 242 0.74 9.70 -15.23
CA SER A 242 1.66 10.12 -16.27
C SER A 242 3.07 10.44 -15.75
N ASN A 243 3.19 10.79 -14.48
CA ASN A 243 4.46 11.05 -13.81
C ASN A 243 5.18 9.78 -13.36
N VAL A 244 4.49 8.62 -13.37
CA VAL A 244 5.11 7.33 -13.01
C VAL A 244 6.09 6.91 -14.10
N LYS A 245 7.35 6.84 -13.76
CA LYS A 245 8.39 6.44 -14.70
C LYS A 245 8.14 5.01 -15.20
N ASN A 246 8.00 4.86 -16.51
CA ASN A 246 7.69 3.57 -17.15
C ASN A 246 6.34 2.96 -16.68
N SER A 247 5.30 3.78 -16.50
CA SER A 247 3.98 3.33 -16.10
C SER A 247 3.52 2.10 -16.88
N LEU A 248 3.10 1.05 -16.16
CA LEU A 248 2.58 -0.17 -16.75
C LEU A 248 1.19 0.04 -17.35
N VAL A 249 0.38 0.90 -16.73
CA VAL A 249 -0.95 1.27 -17.24
C VAL A 249 -0.82 1.91 -18.61
N ILE A 250 0.03 2.93 -18.74
CA ILE A 250 0.23 3.63 -20.02
C ILE A 250 0.76 2.68 -21.09
N GLN A 251 1.75 1.83 -20.75
CA GLN A 251 2.28 0.84 -21.69
C GLN A 251 1.22 -0.16 -22.14
N TYR A 252 0.36 -0.62 -21.23
CA TYR A 252 -0.69 -1.59 -21.53
C TYR A 252 -1.76 -0.99 -22.44
N ILE A 253 -2.20 0.24 -22.19
CA ILE A 253 -3.13 0.99 -23.04
C ILE A 253 -2.59 1.13 -24.46
N GLN A 254 -1.34 1.59 -24.60
CA GLN A 254 -0.68 1.73 -25.90
C GLN A 254 -0.59 0.41 -26.70
N GLU A 255 -0.33 -0.70 -26.00
CA GLU A 255 -0.29 -2.02 -26.63
C GLU A 255 -1.69 -2.51 -27.07
N ALA A 256 -2.74 -2.19 -26.29
CA ALA A 256 -4.12 -2.51 -26.62
C ALA A 256 -4.58 -1.73 -27.85
N GLY A 257 -4.32 -0.42 -27.94
CA GLY A 257 -4.63 0.43 -29.08
C GLY A 257 -3.97 -0.04 -30.38
N ASN A 258 -2.67 -0.35 -30.34
CA ASN A 258 -1.92 -0.85 -31.51
C ASN A 258 -2.44 -2.21 -32.06
N LYS A 259 -3.19 -2.99 -31.28
CA LYS A 259 -3.82 -4.25 -31.75
C LYS A 259 -5.14 -4.01 -32.47
N ASN A 260 -5.85 -2.94 -32.14
CA ASN A 260 -7.13 -2.59 -32.76
C ASN A 260 -6.92 -1.95 -34.14
N ASP A 261 -5.83 -1.21 -34.36
CA ASP A 261 -5.49 -0.58 -35.64
C ASP A 261 -5.02 -1.58 -36.73
N LYS A 262 -4.76 -2.85 -36.35
CA LYS A 262 -4.29 -3.90 -37.27
C LYS A 262 -5.37 -4.89 -37.70
N LYS A 263 -6.61 -4.67 -37.30
CA LYS A 263 -7.78 -5.43 -37.74
C LYS A 263 -8.62 -4.62 -38.70
#